data_4e80118a56e2b8fb780ad8fd2cd1aaa7
#
_entry.id   4e80118a56e2b8fb780ad8fd2cd1aaa7
#
_cell.length_a   1.000
_cell.length_b   1.000
_cell.length_c   1.000
_cell.angle_alpha   90.00
_cell.angle_beta   90.00
_cell.angle_gamma   90.00
#
_symmetry.space_group_name_H-M   'P 1'
#
loop_
_entity.id
_entity.type
_entity.pdbx_description
1 polymer ?
#
loop_
_entity_poly.entity_id
_entity_poly.type
_entity_poly.pdbx_seq_one_letter_code
_entity_poly.pdbx_strand_id
1 'polypeptide(L)'
;MLRSPAHRYSDRMPLRFVIIGGGPAGNTAATTAARLGAEVTMVERDIVGGAAHLRDCIPSKAMIATAGAMGRAEAGAGMGLSVSDAHLDLEGLRNRIKHIETRLEHNIVDLLHSQGVRMIQGTARLKGPHEIVVD
;
A
#
# COMPACT_ATOMS: atom_id res chain seq x y z
N MET A 1 -2.67 -12.26 46.07
CA MET A 1 -3.49 -12.29 44.86
C MET A 1 -3.10 -11.07 44.00
N LEU A 2 -2.12 -11.20 43.10
CA LEU A 2 -1.60 -10.12 42.28
C LEU A 2 -2.57 -9.85 41.11
N ARG A 3 -3.19 -8.68 41.11
CA ARG A 3 -4.05 -8.24 40.01
C ARG A 3 -3.19 -7.96 38.77
N SER A 4 -3.51 -8.63 37.70
CA SER A 4 -2.88 -8.46 36.37
C SER A 4 -2.94 -6.99 35.91
N PRO A 5 -1.87 -6.42 35.32
CA PRO A 5 -1.86 -5.03 34.83
C PRO A 5 -2.78 -4.75 33.63
N ALA A 6 -3.41 -5.79 33.06
CA ALA A 6 -4.27 -5.66 31.88
C ALA A 6 -5.60 -4.92 32.13
N HIS A 7 -5.98 -4.67 33.38
CA HIS A 7 -7.31 -4.10 33.73
C HIS A 7 -7.36 -2.59 33.87
N ARG A 8 -6.24 -1.88 33.65
CA ARG A 8 -6.18 -0.41 33.80
C ARG A 8 -6.25 0.38 32.47
N TYR A 9 -6.44 -0.30 31.34
CA TYR A 9 -6.44 0.38 30.02
C TYR A 9 -7.88 0.69 29.51
N SER A 10 -8.93 0.13 30.15
CA SER A 10 -10.31 0.23 29.64
C SER A 10 -11.05 1.52 30.00
N ASP A 11 -10.53 2.37 30.90
CA ASP A 11 -11.21 3.60 31.34
C ASP A 11 -10.66 4.90 30.69
N ARG A 12 -9.70 4.79 29.77
CA ARG A 12 -9.22 5.96 29.01
C ARG A 12 -9.93 6.00 27.66
N MET A 13 -10.47 7.17 27.30
CA MET A 13 -10.94 7.41 25.94
C MET A 13 -9.85 6.98 24.94
N PRO A 14 -10.24 6.29 23.85
CA PRO A 14 -9.26 5.83 22.88
C PRO A 14 -8.46 7.03 22.32
N LEU A 15 -7.17 6.83 22.16
CA LEU A 15 -6.32 7.83 21.53
C LEU A 15 -6.79 8.07 20.09
N ARG A 16 -7.06 9.32 19.74
CA ARG A 16 -7.40 9.69 18.37
C ARG A 16 -6.12 9.92 17.58
N PHE A 17 -5.92 9.15 16.54
CA PHE A 17 -4.69 9.17 15.74
C PHE A 17 -5.03 9.53 14.30
N VAL A 18 -4.48 10.66 13.81
CA VAL A 18 -4.69 11.10 12.43
C VAL A 18 -3.40 10.96 11.65
N ILE A 19 -3.48 10.32 10.49
CA ILE A 19 -2.36 10.04 9.61
C ILE A 19 -2.57 10.80 8.31
N ILE A 20 -1.59 11.59 7.92
CA ILE A 20 -1.55 12.32 6.65
C ILE A 20 -0.65 11.55 5.69
N GLY A 21 -1.25 10.98 4.66
CA GLY A 21 -0.60 10.16 3.65
C GLY A 21 -0.78 8.66 3.84
N GLY A 22 -1.37 8.02 2.83
CA GLY A 22 -1.65 6.58 2.77
C GLY A 22 -0.57 5.74 2.11
N GLY A 23 0.68 6.21 2.08
CA GLY A 23 1.82 5.43 1.60
C GLY A 23 2.23 4.30 2.57
N PRO A 24 3.31 3.54 2.29
CA PRO A 24 3.72 2.39 3.09
C PRO A 24 3.91 2.71 4.58
N ALA A 25 4.49 3.87 4.90
CA ALA A 25 4.66 4.33 6.28
C ALA A 25 3.32 4.63 6.96
N GLY A 26 2.41 5.35 6.26
CA GLY A 26 1.07 5.65 6.75
C GLY A 26 0.24 4.40 7.00
N ASN A 27 0.28 3.44 6.10
CA ASN A 27 -0.41 2.15 6.24
C ASN A 27 0.10 1.36 7.45
N THR A 28 1.43 1.31 7.63
CA THR A 28 2.03 0.64 8.79
C THR A 28 1.65 1.34 10.09
N ALA A 29 1.67 2.67 10.12
CA ALA A 29 1.25 3.45 11.27
C ALA A 29 -0.24 3.23 11.60
N ALA A 30 -1.12 3.25 10.58
CA ALA A 30 -2.55 3.05 10.74
C ALA A 30 -2.88 1.67 11.32
N THR A 31 -2.35 0.61 10.71
CA THR A 31 -2.58 -0.76 11.16
C THR A 31 -2.01 -1.00 12.57
N THR A 32 -0.87 -0.42 12.88
CA THR A 32 -0.26 -0.54 14.21
C THR A 32 -1.09 0.20 15.27
N ALA A 33 -1.48 1.45 15.01
CA ALA A 33 -2.28 2.24 15.93
C ALA A 33 -3.66 1.61 16.18
N ALA A 34 -4.34 1.12 15.13
CA ALA A 34 -5.61 0.44 15.25
C ALA A 34 -5.50 -0.83 16.11
N ARG A 35 -4.48 -1.65 15.90
CA ARG A 35 -4.21 -2.83 16.74
C ARG A 35 -3.95 -2.49 18.21
N LEU A 36 -3.43 -1.32 18.50
CA LEU A 36 -3.22 -0.82 19.87
C LEU A 36 -4.47 -0.14 20.46
N GLY A 37 -5.60 -0.15 19.75
CA GLY A 37 -6.87 0.36 20.25
C GLY A 37 -7.08 1.86 20.04
N ALA A 38 -6.32 2.50 19.16
CA ALA A 38 -6.55 3.89 18.79
C ALA A 38 -7.72 4.03 17.79
N GLU A 39 -8.44 5.15 17.85
CA GLU A 39 -9.33 5.60 16.78
C GLU A 39 -8.48 6.22 15.67
N VAL A 40 -8.36 5.54 14.52
CA VAL A 40 -7.48 5.97 13.44
C VAL A 40 -8.26 6.58 12.30
N THR A 41 -7.84 7.77 11.89
CA THR A 41 -8.28 8.40 10.63
C THR A 41 -7.07 8.60 9.73
N MET A 42 -7.15 8.12 8.49
CA MET A 42 -6.14 8.34 7.46
C MET A 42 -6.68 9.30 6.41
N VAL A 43 -5.88 10.29 6.03
CA VAL A 43 -6.18 11.21 4.93
C VAL A 43 -5.19 10.96 3.81
N GLU A 44 -5.69 10.62 2.62
CA GLU A 44 -4.89 10.43 1.41
C GLU A 44 -5.51 11.23 0.26
N ARG A 45 -4.66 11.92 -0.49
CA ARG A 45 -5.11 12.78 -1.59
C ARG A 45 -5.19 12.07 -2.94
N ASP A 46 -4.44 10.97 -3.12
CA ASP A 46 -4.24 10.32 -4.41
C ASP A 46 -4.54 8.81 -4.30
N ILE A 47 -3.53 7.98 -4.10
CA ILE A 47 -3.66 6.51 -4.10
C ILE A 47 -3.25 5.91 -2.76
N VAL A 48 -4.14 5.11 -2.19
CA VAL A 48 -3.84 4.36 -0.96
C VAL A 48 -2.85 3.23 -1.28
N GLY A 49 -1.74 3.21 -0.57
CA GLY A 49 -0.58 2.39 -0.88
C GLY A 49 0.63 3.22 -1.30
N GLY A 50 0.38 4.47 -1.75
CA GLY A 50 1.38 5.47 -2.10
C GLY A 50 1.88 5.35 -3.54
N ALA A 51 1.95 6.49 -4.23
CA ALA A 51 2.39 6.57 -5.62
C ALA A 51 3.80 6.00 -5.83
N ALA A 52 4.74 6.30 -4.94
CA ALA A 52 6.11 5.77 -5.01
C ALA A 52 6.15 4.22 -5.00
N HIS A 53 5.24 3.57 -4.29
CA HIS A 53 5.16 2.11 -4.26
C HIS A 53 4.39 1.56 -5.46
N LEU A 54 3.17 2.04 -5.69
CA LEU A 54 2.26 1.45 -6.67
C LEU A 54 2.53 1.92 -8.10
N ARG A 55 2.92 3.18 -8.31
CA ARG A 55 3.15 3.75 -9.66
C ARG A 55 4.60 3.76 -10.12
N ASP A 56 5.56 3.59 -9.21
CA ASP A 56 6.98 3.60 -9.53
C ASP A 56 7.64 2.24 -9.29
N CYS A 57 7.67 1.78 -8.01
CA CYS A 57 8.41 0.57 -7.65
C CYS A 57 7.80 -0.71 -8.24
N ILE A 58 6.48 -0.86 -8.21
CA ILE A 58 5.80 -2.06 -8.73
C ILE A 58 5.88 -2.12 -10.25
N PRO A 59 5.54 -1.06 -11.02
CA PRO A 59 5.68 -1.04 -12.47
C PRO A 59 7.10 -1.31 -12.93
N SER A 60 8.10 -0.63 -12.37
CA SER A 60 9.49 -0.81 -12.77
C SER A 60 9.99 -2.24 -12.55
N LYS A 61 9.63 -2.86 -11.43
CA LYS A 61 9.97 -4.27 -11.16
C LYS A 61 9.25 -5.23 -12.11
N ALA A 62 8.00 -4.95 -12.47
CA ALA A 62 7.27 -5.74 -13.45
C ALA A 62 7.93 -5.67 -14.84
N MET A 63 8.36 -4.48 -15.25
CA MET A 63 9.09 -4.28 -16.52
C MET A 63 10.44 -5.02 -16.51
N ILE A 64 11.22 -4.88 -15.46
CA ILE A 64 12.52 -5.59 -15.31
C ILE A 64 12.32 -7.11 -15.35
N ALA A 65 11.29 -7.63 -14.68
CA ALA A 65 10.99 -9.06 -14.69
C ALA A 65 10.62 -9.55 -16.09
N THR A 66 9.85 -8.77 -16.85
CA THR A 66 9.49 -9.09 -18.24
C THR A 66 10.70 -9.06 -19.17
N ALA A 67 11.55 -8.03 -19.06
CA ALA A 67 12.80 -7.93 -19.83
C ALA A 67 13.75 -9.10 -19.50
N GLY A 68 13.86 -9.48 -18.23
CA GLY A 68 14.66 -10.64 -17.82
C GLY A 68 14.11 -11.98 -18.32
N ALA A 69 12.79 -12.11 -18.48
CA ALA A 69 12.18 -13.29 -19.08
C ALA A 69 12.54 -13.40 -20.57
N MET A 70 12.48 -12.29 -21.29
CA MET A 70 12.89 -12.17 -22.68
C MET A 70 14.36 -12.58 -22.88
N GLY A 71 15.27 -11.98 -22.10
CA GLY A 71 16.71 -12.32 -22.19
C GLY A 71 17.00 -13.78 -21.86
N ARG A 72 16.26 -14.41 -20.92
CA ARG A 72 16.39 -15.85 -20.66
C ARG A 72 15.90 -16.72 -21.83
N ALA A 73 14.82 -16.30 -22.49
CA ALA A 73 14.32 -16.99 -23.68
C ALA A 73 15.35 -16.97 -24.82
N GLU A 74 15.95 -15.81 -25.09
CA GLU A 74 17.01 -15.64 -26.09
C GLU A 74 18.27 -16.47 -25.76
N ALA A 75 18.73 -16.41 -24.49
CA ALA A 75 19.89 -17.19 -24.03
C ALA A 75 19.67 -18.71 -24.09
N GLY A 76 18.42 -19.15 -24.02
CA GLY A 76 18.04 -20.57 -24.08
C GLY A 76 18.37 -21.25 -25.42
N ALA A 77 18.56 -20.51 -26.50
CA ALA A 77 18.93 -21.03 -27.80
C ALA A 77 20.24 -21.87 -27.75
N GLY A 78 21.22 -21.42 -26.93
CA GLY A 78 22.47 -22.16 -26.67
C GLY A 78 22.31 -23.42 -25.83
N MET A 79 21.14 -23.61 -25.20
CA MET A 79 20.81 -24.76 -24.35
C MET A 79 19.86 -25.76 -25.04
N GLY A 80 19.63 -25.60 -26.33
CA GLY A 80 18.73 -26.45 -27.11
C GLY A 80 17.26 -26.05 -27.03
N LEU A 81 16.94 -24.87 -26.48
CA LEU A 81 15.59 -24.30 -26.54
C LEU A 81 15.42 -23.52 -27.85
N SER A 82 14.36 -23.80 -28.59
CA SER A 82 13.98 -23.03 -29.76
C SER A 82 12.84 -22.08 -29.38
N VAL A 83 13.13 -20.80 -29.35
CA VAL A 83 12.12 -19.75 -29.14
C VAL A 83 12.09 -18.90 -30.41
N SER A 84 11.14 -19.21 -31.30
CA SER A 84 10.86 -18.39 -32.47
C SER A 84 9.85 -17.31 -32.10
N ASP A 85 10.07 -16.08 -32.59
CA ASP A 85 9.13 -14.96 -32.50
C ASP A 85 8.78 -14.44 -31.09
N ALA A 86 9.73 -14.55 -30.13
CA ALA A 86 9.56 -13.86 -28.86
C ALA A 86 9.52 -12.36 -29.08
N HIS A 87 8.39 -11.72 -28.80
CA HIS A 87 8.21 -10.27 -28.91
C HIS A 87 7.54 -9.73 -27.64
N LEU A 88 7.77 -8.45 -27.38
CA LEU A 88 7.19 -7.76 -26.24
C LEU A 88 5.83 -7.14 -26.64
N ASP A 89 4.75 -7.67 -26.08
CA ASP A 89 3.44 -7.03 -26.10
C ASP A 89 3.39 -5.92 -25.03
N LEU A 90 3.62 -4.69 -25.45
CA LEU A 90 3.61 -3.51 -24.56
C LEU A 90 2.22 -3.22 -23.98
N GLU A 91 1.17 -3.47 -24.74
CA GLU A 91 -0.19 -3.25 -24.27
C GLU A 91 -0.58 -4.28 -23.21
N GLY A 92 -0.30 -5.55 -23.45
CA GLY A 92 -0.46 -6.62 -22.48
C GLY A 92 0.32 -6.36 -21.19
N LEU A 93 1.57 -5.86 -21.29
CA LEU A 93 2.37 -5.50 -20.13
C LEU A 93 1.77 -4.33 -19.35
N ARG A 94 1.30 -3.27 -20.02
CA ARG A 94 0.61 -2.13 -19.39
C ARG A 94 -0.64 -2.57 -18.65
N ASN A 95 -1.47 -3.40 -19.29
CA ASN A 95 -2.69 -3.93 -18.71
C ASN A 95 -2.41 -4.79 -17.46
N ARG A 96 -1.38 -5.63 -17.53
CA ARG A 96 -0.91 -6.42 -16.39
C ARG A 96 -0.47 -5.53 -15.22
N ILE A 97 0.34 -4.51 -15.48
CA ILE A 97 0.81 -3.55 -14.46
C ILE A 97 -0.38 -2.86 -13.82
N LYS A 98 -1.30 -2.32 -14.61
CA LYS A 98 -2.51 -1.65 -14.12
C LYS A 98 -3.37 -2.55 -13.24
N HIS A 99 -3.53 -3.80 -13.64
CA HIS A 99 -4.26 -4.78 -12.84
C HIS A 99 -3.58 -5.07 -11.49
N ILE A 100 -2.25 -5.15 -11.46
CA ILE A 100 -1.49 -5.33 -10.21
C ILE A 100 -1.67 -4.11 -9.29
N GLU A 101 -1.54 -2.88 -9.81
CA GLU A 101 -1.76 -1.64 -9.06
C GLU A 101 -3.14 -1.63 -8.40
N THR A 102 -4.19 -1.80 -9.19
CA THR A 102 -5.58 -1.77 -8.71
C THR A 102 -5.84 -2.83 -7.65
N ARG A 103 -5.36 -4.05 -7.86
CA ARG A 103 -5.52 -5.14 -6.89
C ARG A 103 -4.81 -4.85 -5.58
N LEU A 104 -3.59 -4.31 -5.62
CA LEU A 104 -2.84 -3.97 -4.42
C LEU A 104 -3.48 -2.82 -3.65
N GLU A 105 -3.95 -1.78 -4.34
CA GLU A 105 -4.69 -0.69 -3.72
C GLU A 105 -5.95 -1.21 -3.00
N HIS A 106 -6.78 -2.00 -3.68
CA HIS A 106 -7.98 -2.58 -3.07
C HIS A 106 -7.64 -3.41 -1.83
N ASN A 107 -6.63 -4.28 -1.90
CA ASN A 107 -6.23 -5.09 -0.75
C ASN A 107 -5.79 -4.26 0.46
N ILE A 108 -5.11 -3.13 0.22
CA ILE A 108 -4.69 -2.21 1.29
C ILE A 108 -5.91 -1.50 1.88
N VAL A 109 -6.83 -1.02 1.04
CA VAL A 109 -8.08 -0.37 1.45
C VAL A 109 -8.92 -1.33 2.30
N ASP A 110 -9.12 -2.56 1.83
CA ASP A 110 -9.87 -3.58 2.54
C ASP A 110 -9.25 -3.92 3.90
N LEU A 111 -7.92 -4.04 3.96
CA LEU A 111 -7.20 -4.26 5.20
C LEU A 111 -7.43 -3.12 6.19
N LEU A 112 -7.29 -1.87 5.76
CA LEU A 112 -7.49 -0.69 6.62
C LEU A 112 -8.93 -0.62 7.13
N HIS A 113 -9.92 -0.85 6.26
CA HIS A 113 -11.34 -0.90 6.64
C HIS A 113 -11.63 -2.03 7.64
N SER A 114 -11.08 -3.23 7.43
CA SER A 114 -11.27 -4.37 8.34
C SER A 114 -10.73 -4.10 9.75
N GLN A 115 -9.81 -3.16 9.89
CA GLN A 115 -9.23 -2.73 11.16
C GLN A 115 -9.92 -1.47 11.74
N GLY A 116 -11.01 -1.01 11.14
CA GLY A 116 -11.76 0.14 11.60
C GLY A 116 -11.09 1.49 11.33
N VAL A 117 -10.11 1.54 10.42
CA VAL A 117 -9.48 2.81 10.00
C VAL A 117 -10.47 3.60 9.15
N ARG A 118 -10.77 4.83 9.58
CA ARG A 118 -11.56 5.77 8.80
C ARG A 118 -10.68 6.40 7.73
N MET A 119 -11.06 6.29 6.46
CA MET A 119 -10.34 6.93 5.36
C MET A 119 -11.08 8.16 4.87
N ILE A 120 -10.33 9.22 4.57
CA ILE A 120 -10.80 10.47 3.99
C ILE A 120 -9.92 10.76 2.78
N GLN A 121 -10.54 10.91 1.62
CA GLN A 121 -9.84 11.39 0.44
C GLN A 121 -9.77 12.92 0.49
N GLY A 122 -8.56 13.46 0.34
CA GLY A 122 -8.33 14.91 0.35
C GLY A 122 -6.90 15.28 0.70
N THR A 123 -6.62 16.57 0.61
CA THR A 123 -5.32 17.14 0.99
C THR A 123 -5.39 17.66 2.42
N ALA A 124 -4.60 17.06 3.32
CA ALA A 124 -4.57 17.48 4.71
C ALA A 124 -3.38 18.39 5.01
N ARG A 125 -3.61 19.35 5.90
CA ARG A 125 -2.59 20.24 6.46
C ARG A 125 -2.77 20.44 7.95
N LEU A 126 -1.65 20.62 8.66
CA LEU A 126 -1.68 20.97 10.08
C LEU A 126 -2.18 22.42 10.24
N LYS A 127 -3.14 22.62 11.12
CA LYS A 127 -3.63 23.94 11.52
C LYS A 127 -3.17 24.31 12.93
N GLY A 128 -2.87 23.34 13.75
CA GLY A 128 -2.39 23.48 15.11
C GLY A 128 -1.83 22.15 15.64
N PRO A 129 -1.39 22.11 16.90
CA PRO A 129 -0.78 20.90 17.47
C PRO A 129 -1.75 19.70 17.58
N HIS A 130 -3.06 19.95 17.55
CA HIS A 130 -4.10 18.92 17.68
C HIS A 130 -5.21 19.08 16.63
N GLU A 131 -4.95 19.84 15.57
CA GLU A 131 -5.95 20.12 14.55
C GLU A 131 -5.37 20.01 13.15
N ILE A 132 -6.08 19.28 12.28
CA ILE A 132 -5.83 19.24 10.85
C ILE A 132 -7.04 19.75 10.08
N VAL A 133 -6.80 20.28 8.90
CA VAL A 133 -7.82 20.64 7.92
C VAL A 133 -7.64 19.78 6.69
N VAL A 134 -8.75 19.33 6.13
CA VAL A 134 -8.80 18.55 4.89
C VAL A 134 -9.61 19.35 3.87
N ASP A 135 -8.99 19.59 2.71
CA ASP A 135 -9.60 20.25 1.56
C ASP A 135 -9.98 19.20 0.51
#